data_cdaa834714d5ecbc2adbe3c918a355e0
#
_entry.id   cdaa834714d5ecbc2adbe3c918a355e0
#
_cell.length_a   1.000
_cell.length_b   1.000
_cell.length_c   1.000
_cell.angle_alpha   90.00
_cell.angle_beta   90.00
_cell.angle_gamma   90.00
#
_symmetry.space_group_name_H-M   'P 1'
#
loop_
_entity.id
_entity.type
_entity.pdbx_description
1 polymer ?
#
loop_
_entity_poly.entity_id
_entity_poly.type
_entity_poly.pdbx_seq_one_letter_code
_entity_poly.pdbx_strand_id
1 'polypeptide(L)'
;MAAASRVPVHIVTGFLGSGKTTLIHSLIEQKPVDEKWAILVNEFGQIGIDQAMFDTRDDVVVKGLPGGCLCCQLAFVLQAALVNLLARSKPDRVIIEPSGLGHPAGLLDLLRGEAFQDVVAVQDIIATLDPRRLDEARVREHDTFQDQLHMADAIAIT
;
A
#
# COMPACT_ATOMS: atom_id res chain seq x y z
N MET A 1 -2.77 3.40 32.30
CA MET A 1 -2.84 2.54 31.11
C MET A 1 -2.19 3.27 29.94
N ALA A 2 -1.13 2.72 29.41
CA ALA A 2 -0.58 3.26 28.18
C ALA A 2 -1.61 3.02 27.06
N ALA A 3 -2.00 4.06 26.35
CA ALA A 3 -2.81 3.89 25.14
C ALA A 3 -2.05 2.95 24.20
N ALA A 4 -2.72 1.89 23.75
CA ALA A 4 -2.13 1.00 22.75
C ALA A 4 -1.66 1.85 21.57
N SER A 5 -0.37 1.76 21.23
CA SER A 5 0.18 2.54 20.12
C SER A 5 -0.46 2.07 18.84
N ARG A 6 -0.99 3.01 18.05
CA ARG A 6 -1.56 2.69 16.74
C ARG A 6 -0.47 2.21 15.79
N VAL A 7 -0.80 1.23 14.96
CA VAL A 7 0.15 0.70 13.98
C VAL A 7 0.31 1.70 12.82
N PRO A 8 1.52 2.15 12.52
CA PRO A 8 1.74 3.03 11.38
C PRO A 8 1.46 2.32 10.06
N VAL A 9 0.68 2.97 9.20
CA VAL A 9 0.31 2.48 7.87
C VAL A 9 0.82 3.45 6.83
N HIS A 10 1.61 2.95 5.88
CA HIS A 10 2.11 3.69 4.74
C HIS A 10 1.43 3.23 3.47
N ILE A 11 1.14 4.15 2.58
CA ILE A 11 0.59 3.85 1.26
C ILE A 11 1.67 4.15 0.22
N VAL A 12 1.99 3.15 -0.59
CA VAL A 12 2.84 3.29 -1.77
C VAL A 12 1.96 3.21 -3.00
N THR A 13 1.68 4.34 -3.58
CA THR A 13 0.87 4.48 -4.80
C THR A 13 1.75 4.82 -6.00
N GLY A 14 1.18 4.90 -7.16
CA GLY A 14 1.85 5.23 -8.41
C GLY A 14 1.15 4.55 -9.58
N PHE A 15 1.28 5.15 -10.76
CA PHE A 15 0.65 4.63 -11.96
C PHE A 15 1.25 3.27 -12.37
N LEU A 16 0.56 2.54 -13.23
CA LEU A 16 1.02 1.24 -13.72
C LEU A 16 2.45 1.32 -14.26
N GLY A 17 3.29 0.40 -13.84
CA GLY A 17 4.69 0.32 -14.29
C GLY A 17 5.61 1.40 -13.74
N SER A 18 5.20 2.14 -12.69
CA SER A 18 6.01 3.22 -12.12
C SER A 18 7.05 2.77 -11.09
N GLY A 19 7.17 1.47 -10.81
CA GLY A 19 8.19 0.94 -9.89
C GLY A 19 7.75 0.79 -8.45
N LYS A 20 6.46 0.70 -8.15
CA LYS A 20 5.92 0.48 -6.79
C LYS A 20 6.51 -0.76 -6.12
N THR A 21 6.45 -1.88 -6.81
CA THR A 21 6.98 -3.15 -6.31
C THR A 21 8.48 -3.07 -6.03
N THR A 22 9.24 -2.45 -6.91
CA THR A 22 10.68 -2.23 -6.74
C THR A 22 10.98 -1.37 -5.51
N LEU A 23 10.21 -0.30 -5.31
CA LEU A 23 10.36 0.53 -4.13
C LEU A 23 10.08 -0.25 -2.85
N ILE A 24 8.99 -1.02 -2.81
CA ILE A 24 8.62 -1.82 -1.64
C ILE A 24 9.72 -2.86 -1.32
N HIS A 25 10.27 -3.53 -2.32
CA HIS A 25 11.41 -4.44 -2.12
C HIS A 25 12.60 -3.73 -1.50
N SER A 26 12.96 -2.55 -2.01
CA SER A 26 14.06 -1.76 -1.46
C SER A 26 13.81 -1.34 -0.01
N LEU A 27 12.58 -1.00 0.33
CA LEU A 27 12.20 -0.66 1.71
C LEU A 27 12.32 -1.88 2.64
N ILE A 28 11.90 -3.05 2.19
CA ILE A 28 12.00 -4.29 2.97
C ILE A 28 13.47 -4.64 3.25
N GLU A 29 14.34 -4.45 2.27
CA GLU A 29 15.79 -4.69 2.45
C GLU A 29 16.42 -3.77 3.49
N GLN A 30 15.89 -2.58 3.64
CA GLN A 30 16.35 -1.57 4.59
C GLN A 30 15.57 -1.60 5.93
N LYS A 31 14.64 -2.51 6.06
CA LYS A 31 13.80 -2.63 7.25
C LYS A 31 14.65 -2.85 8.52
N PRO A 32 14.33 -2.19 9.64
CA PRO A 32 14.95 -2.51 10.93
C PRO A 32 14.74 -3.98 11.30
N VAL A 33 15.79 -4.61 11.83
CA VAL A 33 15.78 -6.04 12.16
C VAL A 33 14.79 -6.40 13.26
N ASP A 34 14.48 -5.45 14.13
CA ASP A 34 13.58 -5.61 15.28
C ASP A 34 12.11 -5.30 14.96
N GLU A 35 11.81 -4.85 13.75
CA GLU A 35 10.45 -4.59 13.32
C GLU A 35 9.88 -5.75 12.49
N LYS A 36 8.60 -6.02 12.71
CA LYS A 36 7.81 -6.91 11.86
C LYS A 36 6.91 -6.09 10.94
N TRP A 37 7.03 -6.28 9.65
CA TRP A 37 6.24 -5.57 8.65
C TRP A 37 5.20 -6.48 8.00
N ALA A 38 4.03 -5.93 7.76
CA ALA A 38 2.99 -6.54 6.95
C ALA A 38 2.76 -5.73 5.69
N ILE A 39 2.65 -6.40 4.56
CA ILE A 39 2.50 -5.76 3.25
C ILE A 39 1.23 -6.29 2.60
N LEU A 40 0.35 -5.37 2.27
CA LEU A 40 -0.88 -5.64 1.57
C LEU A 40 -0.74 -5.19 0.13
N VAL A 41 -0.79 -6.12 -0.81
CA VAL A 41 -0.62 -5.83 -2.24
C VAL A 41 -1.89 -6.14 -3.01
N ASN A 42 -2.18 -5.33 -4.00
CA ASN A 42 -3.25 -5.62 -4.93
C ASN A 42 -2.76 -6.64 -5.98
N GLU A 43 -3.42 -7.80 -6.07
CA GLU A 43 -3.08 -8.86 -7.01
C GLU A 43 -3.53 -8.58 -8.45
N PHE A 44 -4.07 -7.41 -8.72
CA PHE A 44 -4.47 -7.05 -10.08
C PHE A 44 -3.26 -6.69 -10.91
N GLY A 45 -2.72 -7.67 -11.62
CA GLY A 45 -1.56 -7.51 -12.48
C GLY A 45 -0.58 -8.67 -12.33
N GLN A 46 0.08 -9.01 -13.41
CA GLN A 46 0.95 -10.19 -13.51
C GLN A 46 2.32 -10.00 -12.85
N ILE A 47 2.61 -8.83 -12.30
CA ILE A 47 3.90 -8.51 -11.72
C ILE A 47 3.65 -7.96 -10.31
N GLY A 48 3.40 -8.87 -9.39
CA GLY A 48 3.32 -8.55 -7.97
C GLY A 48 4.63 -8.85 -7.25
N ILE A 49 4.66 -8.49 -5.97
CA ILE A 49 5.68 -9.00 -5.05
C ILE A 49 5.50 -10.51 -5.00
N ASP A 50 6.57 -11.24 -5.30
CA ASP A 50 6.54 -12.70 -5.20
C ASP A 50 6.41 -13.09 -3.72
N GLN A 51 5.23 -13.49 -3.33
CA GLN A 51 4.93 -13.90 -1.95
C GLN A 51 5.87 -15.01 -1.49
N ALA A 52 6.26 -15.91 -2.40
CA ALA A 52 7.15 -17.02 -2.07
C ALA A 52 8.54 -16.56 -1.61
N MET A 53 9.00 -15.40 -2.03
CA MET A 53 10.29 -14.84 -1.57
C MET A 53 10.27 -14.49 -0.07
N PHE A 54 9.09 -14.28 0.51
CA PHE A 54 8.92 -13.85 1.90
C PHE A 54 8.30 -14.93 2.81
N ASP A 55 7.84 -16.04 2.23
CA ASP A 55 7.17 -17.11 2.99
C ASP A 55 8.07 -17.74 4.08
N THR A 56 9.38 -17.61 3.95
CA THR A 56 10.35 -18.12 4.92
C THR A 56 10.78 -17.09 5.96
N ARG A 57 10.30 -15.84 5.86
CA ARG A 57 10.66 -14.77 6.79
C ARG A 57 9.60 -14.60 7.86
N ASP A 58 10.02 -14.60 9.12
CA ASP A 58 9.13 -14.35 10.26
C ASP A 58 8.85 -12.85 10.48
N ASP A 59 9.68 -11.98 9.91
CA ASP A 59 9.63 -10.53 10.09
C ASP A 59 8.90 -9.77 8.98
N VAL A 60 8.48 -10.45 7.93
CA VAL A 60 7.72 -9.87 6.80
C VAL A 60 6.59 -10.80 6.41
N VAL A 61 5.37 -10.27 6.41
CA VAL A 61 4.17 -10.98 5.94
C VAL A 61 3.61 -10.25 4.74
N VAL A 62 3.45 -10.95 3.62
CA VAL A 62 2.86 -10.41 2.40
C VAL A 62 1.51 -11.05 2.16
N LYS A 63 0.48 -10.24 1.97
CA LYS A 63 -0.87 -10.68 1.62
C LYS A 63 -1.35 -9.99 0.36
N GLY A 64 -1.84 -10.77 -0.59
CA GLY A 64 -2.52 -10.26 -1.76
C GLY A 64 -4.00 -10.01 -1.48
N LEU A 65 -4.53 -8.94 -2.06
CA LEU A 65 -5.96 -8.70 -2.13
C LEU A 65 -6.48 -9.25 -3.46
N PRO A 66 -7.61 -9.96 -3.46
CA PRO A 66 -8.19 -10.43 -4.73
C PRO A 66 -8.45 -9.25 -5.65
N GLY A 67 -7.96 -9.35 -6.88
CA GLY A 67 -8.17 -8.34 -7.90
C GLY A 67 -9.65 -8.17 -8.22
N GLY A 68 -10.09 -6.94 -8.39
CA GLY A 68 -11.46 -6.64 -8.74
C GLY A 68 -11.73 -5.15 -8.76
N CYS A 69 -12.82 -4.76 -9.38
CA CYS A 69 -13.26 -3.38 -9.48
C CYS A 69 -13.27 -2.65 -8.14
N LEU A 70 -12.83 -1.40 -8.18
CA LEU A 70 -12.89 -0.42 -7.10
C LEU A 70 -14.34 -0.01 -6.76
N CYS A 71 -15.23 -0.97 -6.60
CA CYS A 71 -16.57 -0.69 -6.10
C CYS A 71 -16.67 -1.05 -4.61
N CYS A 72 -17.80 -0.75 -3.99
CA CYS A 72 -18.07 -0.90 -2.57
C CYS A 72 -17.64 -2.25 -1.95
N GLN A 73 -17.55 -3.29 -2.76
CA GLN A 73 -17.10 -4.61 -2.33
C GLN A 73 -15.61 -4.67 -1.98
N LEU A 74 -14.78 -3.87 -2.65
CA LEU A 74 -13.34 -3.85 -2.38
C LEU A 74 -13.04 -3.25 -1.00
N ALA A 75 -13.75 -2.22 -0.61
CA ALA A 75 -13.59 -1.61 0.73
C ALA A 75 -13.88 -2.64 1.82
N PHE A 76 -14.93 -3.45 1.66
CA PHE A 76 -15.29 -4.49 2.61
C PHE A 76 -14.23 -5.61 2.67
N VAL A 77 -13.75 -6.06 1.52
CA VAL A 77 -12.69 -7.07 1.43
C VAL A 77 -11.38 -6.57 2.04
N LEU A 78 -11.00 -5.33 1.74
CA LEU A 78 -9.82 -4.70 2.31
C LEU A 78 -9.93 -4.56 3.83
N GLN A 79 -11.09 -4.15 4.33
CA GLN A 79 -11.34 -4.05 5.77
C GLN A 79 -11.16 -5.41 6.46
N ALA A 80 -11.77 -6.46 5.93
CA ALA A 80 -11.65 -7.80 6.48
C ALA A 80 -10.21 -8.32 6.44
N ALA A 81 -9.51 -8.10 5.33
CA ALA A 81 -8.12 -8.51 5.17
C ALA A 81 -7.20 -7.78 6.16
N LEU A 82 -7.38 -6.48 6.34
CA LEU A 82 -6.57 -5.68 7.24
C LEU A 82 -6.81 -6.04 8.70
N VAL A 83 -8.06 -6.22 9.11
CA VAL A 83 -8.41 -6.68 10.47
C VAL A 83 -7.74 -8.02 10.77
N ASN A 84 -7.84 -8.96 9.86
CA ASN A 84 -7.26 -10.29 10.01
C ASN A 84 -5.73 -10.24 10.06
N LEU A 85 -5.11 -9.42 9.22
CA LEU A 85 -3.67 -9.23 9.17
C LEU A 85 -3.14 -8.64 10.49
N LEU A 86 -3.78 -7.60 11.00
CA LEU A 86 -3.41 -6.97 12.27
C LEU A 86 -3.56 -7.93 13.46
N ALA A 87 -4.65 -8.70 13.49
CA ALA A 87 -4.92 -9.63 14.58
C ALA A 87 -3.94 -10.81 14.61
N ARG A 88 -3.61 -11.37 13.45
CA ARG A 88 -2.78 -12.58 13.36
C ARG A 88 -1.30 -12.28 13.36
N SER A 89 -0.87 -11.26 12.64
CA SER A 89 0.55 -10.96 12.44
C SER A 89 1.10 -9.99 13.47
N LYS A 90 0.25 -9.16 14.07
CA LYS A 90 0.65 -8.11 15.04
C LYS A 90 1.86 -7.32 14.55
N PRO A 91 1.80 -6.73 13.35
CA PRO A 91 2.94 -6.05 12.76
C PRO A 91 3.24 -4.74 13.47
N ASP A 92 4.50 -4.33 13.42
CA ASP A 92 4.93 -3.00 13.89
C ASP A 92 4.63 -1.92 12.85
N ARG A 93 4.50 -2.31 11.58
CA ARG A 93 4.25 -1.41 10.45
C ARG A 93 3.52 -2.13 9.33
N VAL A 94 2.63 -1.42 8.66
CA VAL A 94 1.90 -1.92 7.50
C VAL A 94 2.20 -1.04 6.28
N ILE A 95 2.47 -1.68 5.15
CA ILE A 95 2.59 -1.02 3.85
C ILE A 95 1.46 -1.52 2.96
N ILE A 96 0.71 -0.61 2.37
CA ILE A 96 -0.37 -0.95 1.44
C ILE A 96 0.00 -0.46 0.05
N GLU A 97 0.01 -1.36 -0.91
CA GLU A 97 0.16 -1.07 -2.33
C GLU A 97 -1.20 -1.21 -3.01
N PRO A 98 -1.93 -0.12 -3.26
CA PRO A 98 -3.17 -0.18 -4.05
C PRO A 98 -2.87 -0.42 -5.52
N SER A 99 -3.91 -0.73 -6.30
CA SER A 99 -3.79 -0.85 -7.75
C SER A 99 -3.19 0.41 -8.38
N GLY A 100 -2.35 0.25 -9.42
CA GLY A 100 -1.82 1.36 -10.19
C GLY A 100 -2.89 2.20 -10.91
N LEU A 101 -4.13 1.70 -10.99
CA LEU A 101 -5.31 2.42 -11.47
C LEU A 101 -6.24 2.83 -10.32
N GLY A 102 -5.81 2.65 -9.07
CA GLY A 102 -6.61 2.98 -7.90
C GLY A 102 -6.44 4.41 -7.44
N HIS A 103 -7.52 4.99 -6.94
CA HIS A 103 -7.51 6.29 -6.28
C HIS A 103 -7.23 6.11 -4.78
N PRO A 104 -6.22 6.80 -4.22
CA PRO A 104 -5.89 6.62 -2.80
C PRO A 104 -6.94 7.15 -1.83
N ALA A 105 -7.82 8.05 -2.27
CA ALA A 105 -8.79 8.71 -1.42
C ALA A 105 -9.72 7.74 -0.68
N GLY A 106 -10.26 6.74 -1.39
CA GLY A 106 -11.14 5.74 -0.79
C GLY A 106 -10.45 4.89 0.28
N LEU A 107 -9.19 4.56 0.05
CA LEU A 107 -8.36 3.85 1.01
C LEU A 107 -8.10 4.70 2.27
N LEU A 108 -7.81 5.98 2.10
CA LEU A 108 -7.62 6.90 3.21
C LEU A 108 -8.88 7.05 4.06
N ASP A 109 -10.04 7.19 3.42
CA ASP A 109 -11.32 7.29 4.11
C ASP A 109 -11.60 6.03 4.95
N LEU A 110 -11.27 4.85 4.42
CA LEU A 110 -11.39 3.60 5.15
C LEU A 110 -10.48 3.57 6.38
N LEU A 111 -9.21 3.90 6.21
CA LEU A 111 -8.21 3.83 7.28
C LEU A 111 -8.44 4.87 8.38
N ARG A 112 -9.02 6.01 8.05
CA ARG A 112 -9.38 7.08 8.98
C ARG A 112 -10.78 6.93 9.57
N GLY A 113 -11.55 5.96 9.08
CA GLY A 113 -12.91 5.70 9.54
C GLY A 113 -12.96 5.01 10.90
N GLU A 114 -14.17 4.86 11.41
CA GLU A 114 -14.42 4.33 12.77
C GLU A 114 -13.79 2.96 13.04
N ALA A 115 -13.70 2.12 12.01
CA ALA A 115 -13.15 0.76 12.17
C ALA A 115 -11.65 0.76 12.50
N PHE A 116 -10.90 1.75 12.05
CA PHE A 116 -9.43 1.76 12.12
C PHE A 116 -8.81 2.97 12.81
N GLN A 117 -9.54 4.04 13.03
CA GLN A 117 -8.98 5.30 13.55
C GLN A 117 -8.22 5.14 14.87
N ASP A 118 -8.62 4.19 15.72
CA ASP A 118 -7.98 3.92 17.00
C ASP A 118 -6.94 2.80 16.94
N VAL A 119 -6.82 2.12 15.81
CA VAL A 119 -5.95 0.94 15.63
C VAL A 119 -4.74 1.25 14.76
N VAL A 120 -4.92 2.06 13.73
CA VAL A 120 -3.84 2.41 12.79
C VAL A 120 -3.63 3.92 12.75
N ALA A 121 -2.40 4.32 12.46
CA ALA A 121 -2.03 5.71 12.22
C ALA A 121 -1.52 5.84 10.79
N VAL A 122 -2.28 6.51 9.94
CA VAL A 122 -1.88 6.75 8.54
C VAL A 122 -0.69 7.70 8.55
N GLN A 123 0.39 7.24 7.92
CA GLN A 123 1.61 8.00 7.72
C GLN A 123 1.64 8.59 6.31
N ASP A 124 2.82 8.99 5.85
CA ASP A 124 2.99 9.59 4.55
C ASP A 124 2.59 8.65 3.40
N ILE A 125 2.00 9.24 2.38
CA ILE A 125 1.69 8.59 1.11
C ILE A 125 2.86 8.87 0.17
N ILE A 126 3.45 7.82 -0.36
CA ILE A 126 4.54 7.90 -1.33
C ILE A 126 4.00 7.50 -2.71
N ALA A 127 4.16 8.36 -3.69
CA ALA A 127 3.86 8.04 -5.08
C ALA A 127 5.15 7.78 -5.84
N THR A 128 5.20 6.66 -6.57
CA THR A 128 6.30 6.40 -7.50
C THR A 128 6.02 7.08 -8.84
N LEU A 129 7.05 7.67 -9.41
CA LEU A 129 6.97 8.34 -10.71
C LEU A 129 8.15 7.93 -11.59
N ASP A 130 7.84 7.34 -12.73
CA ASP A 130 8.81 7.15 -13.81
C ASP A 130 8.74 8.38 -14.74
N PRO A 131 9.76 9.25 -14.73
CA PRO A 131 9.71 10.48 -15.49
C PRO A 131 9.68 10.26 -17.00
N ARG A 132 10.12 9.11 -17.49
CA ARG A 132 10.05 8.76 -18.92
C ARG A 132 8.61 8.66 -19.42
N ARG A 133 7.66 8.38 -18.52
CA ARG A 133 6.26 8.27 -18.85
C ARG A 133 5.54 9.62 -18.94
N LEU A 134 6.20 10.69 -18.53
CA LEU A 134 5.65 12.04 -18.66
C LEU A 134 5.53 12.50 -20.14
N ASP A 135 6.26 11.86 -21.04
CA ASP A 135 6.14 12.11 -22.47
C ASP A 135 4.86 11.48 -23.08
N GLU A 136 4.26 10.53 -22.37
CA GLU A 136 3.01 9.91 -22.82
C GLU A 136 1.80 10.76 -22.41
N ALA A 137 1.19 11.46 -23.35
CA ALA A 137 0.03 12.34 -23.09
C ALA A 137 -1.10 11.59 -22.38
N ARG A 138 -1.39 10.36 -22.81
CA ARG A 138 -2.43 9.51 -22.20
C ARG A 138 -2.17 9.22 -20.70
N VAL A 139 -0.91 9.20 -20.27
CA VAL A 139 -0.55 9.01 -18.88
C VAL A 139 -0.72 10.32 -18.12
N ARG A 140 -0.15 11.41 -18.61
CA ARG A 140 -0.24 12.73 -17.96
C ARG A 140 -1.68 13.19 -17.77
N GLU A 141 -2.54 12.90 -18.74
CA GLU A 141 -3.94 13.34 -18.75
C GLU A 141 -4.88 12.38 -18.03
N HIS A 142 -4.36 11.25 -17.55
CA HIS A 142 -5.18 10.28 -16.84
C HIS A 142 -5.50 10.78 -15.43
N ASP A 143 -6.78 10.85 -15.09
CA ASP A 143 -7.25 11.38 -13.80
C ASP A 143 -6.60 10.66 -12.60
N THR A 144 -6.51 9.35 -12.67
CA THR A 144 -5.88 8.55 -11.61
C THR A 144 -4.41 8.91 -11.41
N PHE A 145 -3.67 9.13 -12.49
CA PHE A 145 -2.26 9.55 -12.42
C PHE A 145 -2.13 10.89 -11.69
N GLN A 146 -2.96 11.86 -12.06
CA GLN A 146 -2.97 13.17 -11.43
C GLN A 146 -3.36 13.10 -9.96
N ASP A 147 -4.41 12.35 -9.63
CA ASP A 147 -4.87 12.18 -8.26
C ASP A 147 -3.83 11.52 -7.37
N GLN A 148 -3.12 10.50 -7.87
CA GLN A 148 -2.06 9.84 -7.11
C GLN A 148 -0.93 10.80 -6.76
N LEU A 149 -0.53 11.66 -7.67
CA LEU A 149 0.50 12.68 -7.42
C LEU A 149 -0.01 13.78 -6.47
N HIS A 150 -1.25 14.19 -6.62
CA HIS A 150 -1.86 15.23 -5.76
C HIS A 150 -1.98 14.78 -4.31
N MET A 151 -2.28 13.51 -4.08
CA MET A 151 -2.46 12.98 -2.73
C MET A 151 -1.16 12.55 -2.06
N ALA A 152 -0.06 12.50 -2.80
CA ALA A 152 1.23 12.08 -2.27
C ALA A 152 1.86 13.16 -1.38
N ASP A 153 2.41 12.73 -0.27
CA ASP A 153 3.24 13.58 0.61
C ASP A 153 4.69 13.62 0.10
N ALA A 154 5.11 12.56 -0.59
CA ALA A 154 6.42 12.44 -1.22
C ALA A 154 6.33 11.72 -2.55
N ILE A 155 7.21 12.07 -3.48
CA ILE A 155 7.31 11.43 -4.79
C ILE A 155 8.68 10.75 -4.90
N ALA A 156 8.67 9.45 -5.14
CA ALA A 156 9.87 8.68 -5.43
C ALA A 156 10.06 8.59 -6.94
N ILE A 157 11.12 9.19 -7.42
CA ILE A 157 11.52 9.14 -8.83
C ILE A 157 12.20 7.80 -9.09
N THR A 158 11.71 7.10 -10.07
CA THR A 158 12.20 5.74 -10.41
C THR A 158 12.88 5.65 -11.78
#